data_85125b7b245328e1386308281a1542bc
#
_entry.id   85125b7b245328e1386308281a1542bc
#
_cell.length_a   1.000
_cell.length_b   1.000
_cell.length_c   1.000
_cell.angle_alpha   90.00
_cell.angle_beta   90.00
_cell.angle_gamma   90.00
#
_symmetry.space_group_name_H-M   'P 1'
#
loop_
_entity.id
_entity.type
_entity.pdbx_description
1 polymer ?
#
loop_
_entity_poly.entity_id
_entity_poly.type
_entity_poly.pdbx_seq_one_letter_code
_entity_poly.pdbx_strand_id
1 'polypeptide(L)'
;MKILGIGNAIVDVICKVNDDFIIQNNLTKSTMKLFFDENEFKKLISNLKIEKTVSGGSVANSIVGISQLGDKAGFIGKVSDDEFGSKYEEGLKKENVEYFYSKKKEKLPTGTCLILVTPDSERTMCTFLGTAGKINENDVSSDAIKKSEIIFLEGYLWDEGEPKKAFDKAINNANKVAMSLSDQFCVDRHKPHFLNLVQNKLDITFANEQEITSLIDAKNFDEVINFSKQLKKLVVVTRGEKGAVAINGEEVVESGIQKNLKIVDLTGAGDLFAAGFLHGYVNKLLTKECLKKGTEMSSKVIQQIGARL
;
A
#
# COMPACT_ATOMS: atom_id res chain seq x y z
N MET A 1 5.03 19.28 5.62
CA MET A 1 5.01 17.80 5.72
C MET A 1 5.82 17.26 4.56
N LYS A 2 6.59 16.20 4.76
CA LYS A 2 7.39 15.60 3.69
C LYS A 2 6.53 14.78 2.74
N ILE A 3 5.77 13.84 3.29
CA ILE A 3 4.99 12.89 2.49
C ILE A 3 3.57 12.78 3.04
N LEU A 4 2.59 12.80 2.15
CA LEU A 4 1.18 12.56 2.43
C LEU A 4 0.70 11.33 1.65
N GLY A 5 0.30 10.28 2.37
CA GLY A 5 -0.29 9.09 1.77
C GLY A 5 -1.79 9.25 1.54
N ILE A 6 -2.29 8.67 0.47
CA ILE A 6 -3.72 8.54 0.18
C ILE A 6 -4.00 7.10 -0.20
N GLY A 7 -4.82 6.40 0.57
CA GLY A 7 -5.05 4.98 0.38
C GLY A 7 -6.22 4.43 1.19
N ASN A 8 -6.40 3.12 1.14
CA ASN A 8 -7.41 2.41 1.90
C ASN A 8 -7.10 2.43 3.40
N ALA A 9 -8.01 3.00 4.18
CA ALA A 9 -7.96 2.95 5.64
C ALA A 9 -8.61 1.64 6.11
N ILE A 10 -7.82 0.60 6.29
CA ILE A 10 -8.26 -0.76 6.64
C ILE A 10 -7.72 -1.16 8.00
N VAL A 11 -8.58 -1.75 8.82
CA VAL A 11 -8.16 -2.39 10.08
C VAL A 11 -7.87 -3.88 9.81
N ASP A 12 -6.65 -4.29 10.06
CA ASP A 12 -6.25 -5.70 10.05
C ASP A 12 -6.68 -6.34 11.36
N VAL A 13 -7.50 -7.39 11.26
CA VAL A 13 -8.04 -8.16 12.39
C VAL A 13 -7.47 -9.56 12.32
N ILE A 14 -6.56 -9.88 13.25
CA ILE A 14 -5.85 -11.16 13.28
C ILE A 14 -6.62 -12.13 14.15
N CYS A 15 -6.95 -13.29 13.57
CA CYS A 15 -7.67 -14.37 14.22
C CYS A 15 -6.96 -15.70 13.98
N LYS A 16 -6.87 -16.55 15.01
CA LYS A 16 -6.43 -17.93 14.87
C LYS A 16 -7.59 -18.82 14.52
N VAL A 17 -7.42 -19.66 13.51
CA VAL A 17 -8.45 -20.60 13.05
C VAL A 17 -7.80 -21.96 12.74
N ASN A 18 -8.61 -23.02 12.69
CA ASN A 18 -8.19 -24.33 12.15
C ASN A 18 -8.47 -24.41 10.65
N ASP A 19 -7.92 -25.42 9.99
CA ASP A 19 -8.15 -25.65 8.55
C ASP A 19 -9.62 -25.93 8.21
N ASP A 20 -10.38 -26.55 9.11
CA ASP A 20 -11.80 -26.81 8.94
C ASP A 20 -12.60 -25.49 8.80
N PHE A 21 -12.21 -24.45 9.53
CA PHE A 21 -12.86 -23.13 9.40
C PHE A 21 -12.70 -22.56 7.99
N ILE A 22 -11.50 -22.70 7.40
CA ILE A 22 -11.21 -22.26 6.03
C ILE A 22 -12.13 -22.98 5.04
N ILE A 23 -12.22 -24.32 5.16
CA ILE A 23 -13.02 -25.19 4.27
C ILE A 23 -14.53 -24.87 4.43
N GLN A 24 -15.03 -24.79 5.66
CA GLN A 24 -16.46 -24.56 5.96
C GLN A 24 -16.97 -23.21 5.46
N ASN A 25 -16.09 -22.22 5.35
CA ASN A 25 -16.40 -20.89 4.85
C ASN A 25 -16.09 -20.69 3.35
N ASN A 26 -15.79 -21.77 2.62
CA ASN A 26 -15.45 -21.75 1.19
C ASN A 26 -14.34 -20.74 0.87
N LEU A 27 -13.29 -20.74 1.70
CA LEU A 27 -12.11 -19.93 1.51
C LEU A 27 -10.99 -20.78 0.91
N THR A 28 -10.12 -20.15 0.12
CA THR A 28 -8.90 -20.80 -0.37
C THR A 28 -7.74 -20.40 0.54
N LYS A 29 -7.12 -21.38 1.19
CA LYS A 29 -6.01 -21.16 2.10
C LYS A 29 -4.87 -20.41 1.40
N SER A 30 -4.19 -19.54 2.14
CA SER A 30 -3.03 -18.76 1.69
C SER A 30 -3.32 -17.79 0.53
N THR A 31 -4.59 -17.39 0.38
CA THR A 31 -5.01 -16.42 -0.64
C THR A 31 -5.73 -15.22 -0.03
N MET A 32 -6.01 -14.22 -0.86
CA MET A 32 -6.88 -13.10 -0.51
C MET A 32 -8.23 -13.24 -1.22
N LYS A 33 -9.31 -13.10 -0.45
CA LYS A 33 -10.68 -12.98 -0.97
C LYS A 33 -11.24 -11.60 -0.64
N LEU A 34 -11.74 -10.90 -1.65
CA LEU A 34 -12.47 -9.65 -1.48
C LEU A 34 -13.97 -9.94 -1.28
N PHE A 35 -14.55 -9.36 -0.23
CA PHE A 35 -15.97 -9.44 0.08
C PHE A 35 -16.67 -8.16 -0.37
N PHE A 36 -17.80 -8.32 -1.03
CA PHE A 36 -18.65 -7.22 -1.50
C PHE A 36 -19.94 -7.09 -0.70
N ASP A 37 -20.39 -8.17 -0.04
CA ASP A 37 -21.57 -8.18 0.82
C ASP A 37 -21.18 -8.03 2.29
N GLU A 38 -21.73 -6.98 2.92
CA GLU A 38 -21.46 -6.67 4.33
C GLU A 38 -21.97 -7.76 5.28
N ASN A 39 -23.13 -8.38 4.95
CA ASN A 39 -23.72 -9.39 5.82
C ASN A 39 -22.93 -10.70 5.76
N GLU A 40 -22.44 -11.08 4.56
CA GLU A 40 -21.52 -12.22 4.42
C GLU A 40 -20.27 -12.02 5.27
N PHE A 41 -19.68 -10.83 5.20
CA PHE A 41 -18.48 -10.50 5.96
C PHE A 41 -18.76 -10.45 7.48
N LYS A 42 -19.86 -9.82 7.90
CA LYS A 42 -20.27 -9.80 9.32
C LYS A 42 -20.51 -11.20 9.89
N LYS A 43 -21.12 -12.09 9.12
CA LYS A 43 -21.30 -13.49 9.52
C LYS A 43 -19.97 -14.21 9.72
N LEU A 44 -19.00 -13.95 8.85
CA LEU A 44 -17.66 -14.53 8.98
C LEU A 44 -16.96 -14.05 10.26
N ILE A 45 -16.92 -12.75 10.52
CA ILE A 45 -16.24 -12.18 11.69
C ILE A 45 -16.92 -12.51 13.02
N SER A 46 -18.24 -12.62 13.05
CA SER A 46 -19.02 -12.85 14.29
C SER A 46 -18.67 -14.16 15.00
N ASN A 47 -18.09 -15.12 14.29
CA ASN A 47 -17.71 -16.44 14.79
C ASN A 47 -16.23 -16.52 15.17
N LEU A 48 -15.50 -15.40 15.15
CA LEU A 48 -14.07 -15.37 15.36
C LEU A 48 -13.69 -14.71 16.69
N LYS A 49 -12.71 -15.28 17.37
CA LYS A 49 -12.02 -14.63 18.48
C LYS A 49 -10.92 -13.74 17.91
N ILE A 50 -11.06 -12.44 18.13
CA ILE A 50 -10.05 -11.45 17.70
C ILE A 50 -8.87 -11.53 18.66
N GLU A 51 -7.68 -11.84 18.15
CA GLU A 51 -6.43 -11.86 18.92
C GLU A 51 -5.76 -10.47 18.93
N LYS A 52 -5.80 -9.75 17.81
CA LYS A 52 -5.17 -8.44 17.66
C LYS A 52 -5.84 -7.63 16.57
N THR A 53 -5.87 -6.30 16.73
CA THR A 53 -6.24 -5.34 15.67
C THR A 53 -5.09 -4.39 15.42
N VAL A 54 -4.83 -4.08 14.13
CA VAL A 54 -3.77 -3.16 13.71
C VAL A 54 -4.34 -2.24 12.64
N SER A 55 -3.98 -0.96 12.66
CA SER A 55 -4.28 -0.07 11.53
C SER A 55 -3.44 -0.53 10.33
N GLY A 56 -4.09 -0.99 9.25
CA GLY A 56 -3.46 -1.51 8.04
C GLY A 56 -3.64 -0.58 6.84
N GLY A 57 -3.55 -1.17 5.66
CA GLY A 57 -3.58 -0.50 4.37
C GLY A 57 -2.16 -0.27 3.82
N SER A 58 -1.96 -0.57 2.52
CA SER A 58 -0.63 -0.60 1.90
C SER A 58 0.10 0.75 2.04
N VAL A 59 -0.48 1.83 1.52
CA VAL A 59 0.14 3.16 1.65
C VAL A 59 0.20 3.62 3.11
N ALA A 60 -0.78 3.27 3.96
CA ALA A 60 -0.70 3.60 5.38
C ALA A 60 0.49 2.92 6.08
N ASN A 61 0.82 1.67 5.72
CA ASN A 61 2.02 0.99 6.22
C ASN A 61 3.30 1.74 5.80
N SER A 62 3.36 2.17 4.54
CA SER A 62 4.49 2.97 4.05
C SER A 62 4.63 4.30 4.82
N ILE A 63 3.51 4.98 5.08
CA ILE A 63 3.49 6.26 5.80
C ILE A 63 3.94 6.09 7.26
N VAL A 64 3.52 5.00 7.91
CA VAL A 64 4.01 4.64 9.25
C VAL A 64 5.52 4.38 9.21
N GLY A 65 6.01 3.59 8.24
CA GLY A 65 7.43 3.35 8.07
C GLY A 65 8.25 4.64 7.87
N ILE A 66 7.73 5.60 7.11
CA ILE A 66 8.34 6.93 6.92
C ILE A 66 8.38 7.71 8.23
N SER A 67 7.31 7.68 9.02
CA SER A 67 7.26 8.31 10.35
C SER A 67 8.27 7.69 11.31
N GLN A 68 8.40 6.36 11.32
CA GLN A 68 9.39 5.63 12.13
C GLN A 68 10.83 5.95 11.75
N LEU A 69 11.07 6.36 10.49
CA LEU A 69 12.38 6.88 10.04
C LEU A 69 12.62 8.36 10.40
N GLY A 70 11.66 9.01 11.08
CA GLY A 70 11.78 10.37 11.61
C GLY A 70 11.27 11.49 10.71
N ASP A 71 10.66 11.21 9.58
CA ASP A 71 10.08 12.22 8.71
C ASP A 71 8.64 12.58 9.14
N LYS A 72 8.25 13.83 8.94
CA LYS A 72 6.85 14.25 9.11
C LYS A 72 6.00 13.68 7.99
N ALA A 73 5.09 12.80 8.34
CA ALA A 73 4.22 12.09 7.42
C ALA A 73 2.75 12.23 7.80
N GLY A 74 1.87 12.18 6.82
CA GLY A 74 0.44 12.24 7.03
C GLY A 74 -0.31 11.26 6.12
N PHE A 75 -1.56 11.01 6.47
CA PHE A 75 -2.40 10.07 5.74
C PHE A 75 -3.84 10.59 5.55
N ILE A 76 -4.38 10.38 4.37
CA ILE A 76 -5.79 10.53 4.03
C ILE A 76 -6.35 9.16 3.67
N GLY A 77 -7.37 8.74 4.40
CA GLY A 77 -8.10 7.51 4.12
C GLY A 77 -9.42 7.54 4.87
N LYS A 78 -10.46 6.96 4.33
CA LYS A 78 -11.81 7.09 4.83
C LYS A 78 -12.15 5.95 5.80
N VAL A 79 -12.60 6.32 7.00
CA VAL A 79 -13.15 5.39 8.01
C VAL A 79 -14.54 5.85 8.44
N SER A 80 -15.34 4.96 8.99
CA SER A 80 -16.61 5.29 9.64
C SER A 80 -16.38 5.72 11.10
N ASP A 81 -17.34 6.42 11.68
CA ASP A 81 -17.39 6.68 13.12
C ASP A 81 -17.92 5.43 13.84
N ASP A 82 -17.07 4.42 13.92
CA ASP A 82 -17.28 3.14 14.59
C ASP A 82 -16.03 2.74 15.40
N GLU A 83 -16.09 1.58 16.08
CA GLU A 83 -15.01 1.10 16.91
C GLU A 83 -13.71 0.92 16.12
N PHE A 84 -13.78 0.34 14.91
CA PHE A 84 -12.59 0.14 14.08
C PHE A 84 -12.04 1.44 13.51
N GLY A 85 -12.90 2.42 13.15
CA GLY A 85 -12.46 3.74 12.75
C GLY A 85 -11.72 4.48 13.86
N SER A 86 -12.19 4.35 15.11
CA SER A 86 -11.49 4.90 16.27
C SER A 86 -10.13 4.24 16.50
N LYS A 87 -10.07 2.91 16.45
CA LYS A 87 -8.81 2.15 16.54
C LYS A 87 -7.83 2.51 15.41
N TYR A 88 -8.35 2.76 14.20
CA TYR A 88 -7.52 3.17 13.06
C TYR A 88 -6.83 4.50 13.33
N GLU A 89 -7.61 5.52 13.69
CA GLU A 89 -7.09 6.85 13.99
C GLU A 89 -6.09 6.85 15.14
N GLU A 90 -6.42 6.17 16.25
CA GLU A 90 -5.51 6.00 17.40
C GLU A 90 -4.20 5.29 17.00
N GLY A 91 -4.30 4.26 16.14
CA GLY A 91 -3.14 3.54 15.64
C GLY A 91 -2.18 4.44 14.86
N LEU A 92 -2.69 5.27 13.94
CA LEU A 92 -1.86 6.23 13.21
C LEU A 92 -1.26 7.29 14.13
N LYS A 93 -2.04 7.80 15.10
CA LYS A 93 -1.59 8.79 16.08
C LYS A 93 -0.44 8.27 16.94
N LYS A 94 -0.50 7.00 17.37
CA LYS A 94 0.59 6.35 18.12
C LYS A 94 1.90 6.28 17.34
N GLU A 95 1.81 6.17 16.01
CA GLU A 95 2.95 6.17 15.09
C GLU A 95 3.35 7.58 14.63
N ASN A 96 2.85 8.64 15.28
CA ASN A 96 3.11 10.05 14.95
C ASN A 96 2.74 10.41 13.48
N VAL A 97 1.77 9.74 12.89
CA VAL A 97 1.22 10.05 11.57
C VAL A 97 0.06 11.02 11.73
N GLU A 98 0.11 12.14 11.02
CA GLU A 98 -0.98 13.12 11.00
C GLU A 98 -2.13 12.61 10.12
N TYR A 99 -3.34 12.53 10.68
CA TYR A 99 -4.50 11.98 9.97
C TYR A 99 -5.43 13.09 9.51
N PHE A 100 -5.69 13.16 8.21
CA PHE A 100 -6.42 14.28 7.56
C PHE A 100 -7.83 13.90 7.13
N TYR A 101 -8.48 12.99 7.82
CA TYR A 101 -9.89 12.67 7.61
C TYR A 101 -10.67 12.85 8.91
N SER A 102 -11.79 13.57 8.85
CA SER A 102 -12.68 13.73 10.01
C SER A 102 -13.73 12.64 9.99
N LYS A 103 -13.69 11.76 10.97
CA LYS A 103 -14.67 10.67 11.10
C LYS A 103 -16.10 11.22 11.14
N LYS A 104 -16.98 10.54 10.46
CA LYS A 104 -18.44 10.73 10.50
C LYS A 104 -19.12 9.38 10.35
N LYS A 105 -20.41 9.31 10.74
CA LYS A 105 -21.20 8.11 10.53
C LYS A 105 -21.42 7.89 9.03
N GLU A 106 -20.85 6.83 8.51
CA GLU A 106 -20.98 6.42 7.12
C GLU A 106 -22.03 5.32 6.96
N LYS A 107 -22.48 5.04 5.72
CA LYS A 107 -23.42 3.96 5.44
C LYS A 107 -22.80 2.60 5.62
N LEU A 108 -21.50 2.46 5.32
CA LEU A 108 -20.74 1.22 5.46
C LEU A 108 -19.82 1.34 6.68
N PRO A 109 -19.48 0.22 7.32
CA PRO A 109 -18.49 0.19 8.39
C PRO A 109 -17.09 0.50 7.88
N THR A 110 -16.18 0.75 8.80
CA THR A 110 -14.75 0.89 8.51
C THR A 110 -14.21 -0.35 7.79
N GLY A 111 -13.37 -0.15 6.79
CA GLY A 111 -12.73 -1.22 6.03
C GLY A 111 -11.95 -2.17 6.94
N THR A 112 -12.09 -3.47 6.71
CA THR A 112 -11.52 -4.50 7.58
C THR A 112 -10.93 -5.62 6.73
N CYS A 113 -9.73 -6.07 7.10
CA CYS A 113 -9.10 -7.27 6.58
C CYS A 113 -8.98 -8.31 7.70
N LEU A 114 -9.73 -9.41 7.60
CA LEU A 114 -9.54 -10.56 8.48
C LEU A 114 -8.32 -11.34 8.02
N ILE A 115 -7.36 -11.47 8.91
CA ILE A 115 -6.16 -12.28 8.70
C ILE A 115 -6.34 -13.56 9.51
N LEU A 116 -6.74 -14.63 8.82
CA LEU A 116 -7.00 -15.93 9.40
C LEU A 116 -5.71 -16.75 9.40
N VAL A 117 -5.17 -17.02 10.58
CA VAL A 117 -3.90 -17.74 10.76
C VAL A 117 -4.17 -19.18 11.17
N THR A 118 -3.77 -20.13 10.32
CA THR A 118 -3.86 -21.58 10.59
C THR A 118 -2.66 -22.11 11.37
N PRO A 119 -2.72 -23.33 11.99
CA PRO A 119 -1.66 -23.85 12.85
C PRO A 119 -0.29 -23.98 12.19
N ASP A 120 -0.24 -24.14 10.88
CA ASP A 120 0.98 -24.15 10.07
C ASP A 120 1.54 -22.74 9.76
N SER A 121 0.95 -21.71 10.38
CA SER A 121 1.29 -20.29 10.21
C SER A 121 0.93 -19.69 8.85
N GLU A 122 0.17 -20.41 8.02
CA GLU A 122 -0.36 -19.88 6.77
C GLU A 122 -1.47 -18.85 7.05
N ARG A 123 -1.62 -17.90 6.13
CA ARG A 123 -2.57 -16.80 6.26
C ARG A 123 -3.53 -16.75 5.11
N THR A 124 -4.81 -16.68 5.45
CA THR A 124 -5.88 -16.40 4.49
C THR A 124 -6.47 -15.04 4.81
N MET A 125 -6.48 -14.15 3.85
CA MET A 125 -6.96 -12.78 4.00
C MET A 125 -8.37 -12.65 3.44
N CYS A 126 -9.27 -12.07 4.23
CA CYS A 126 -10.65 -11.80 3.84
C CYS A 126 -10.89 -10.30 4.01
N THR A 127 -10.96 -9.57 2.90
CA THR A 127 -11.04 -8.11 2.92
C THR A 127 -12.43 -7.61 2.54
N PHE A 128 -12.99 -6.77 3.39
CA PHE A 128 -14.16 -5.95 3.10
C PHE A 128 -13.74 -4.48 3.12
N LEU A 129 -13.75 -3.82 1.97
CA LEU A 129 -13.27 -2.43 1.87
C LEU A 129 -14.15 -1.44 2.64
N GLY A 130 -15.44 -1.76 2.83
CA GLY A 130 -16.35 -0.91 3.57
C GLY A 130 -16.31 0.53 3.06
N THR A 131 -16.22 1.47 4.01
CA THR A 131 -16.18 2.89 3.68
C THR A 131 -14.85 3.36 3.08
N ALA A 132 -13.76 2.61 3.27
CA ALA A 132 -12.46 2.97 2.68
C ALA A 132 -12.52 3.06 1.16
N GLY A 133 -13.19 2.08 0.51
CA GLY A 133 -13.41 2.08 -0.94
C GLY A 133 -14.43 3.12 -1.44
N LYS A 134 -14.93 4.02 -0.57
CA LYS A 134 -15.92 5.07 -0.89
C LYS A 134 -15.36 6.49 -0.66
N ILE A 135 -14.04 6.63 -0.65
CA ILE A 135 -13.41 7.93 -0.60
C ILE A 135 -13.82 8.76 -1.82
N ASN A 136 -14.04 10.05 -1.63
CA ASN A 136 -14.45 10.97 -2.69
C ASN A 136 -13.65 12.27 -2.61
N GLU A 137 -13.85 13.16 -3.58
CA GLU A 137 -13.12 14.41 -3.68
C GLU A 137 -13.28 15.34 -2.45
N ASN A 138 -14.41 15.28 -1.73
CA ASN A 138 -14.64 16.08 -0.53
C ASN A 138 -13.87 15.55 0.69
N ASP A 139 -13.50 14.29 0.68
CA ASP A 139 -12.71 13.64 1.73
C ASP A 139 -11.23 14.00 1.61
N VAL A 140 -10.79 14.58 0.49
CA VAL A 140 -9.39 14.89 0.18
C VAL A 140 -9.08 16.38 0.45
N SER A 141 -8.20 16.63 1.41
CA SER A 141 -7.77 17.97 1.80
C SER A 141 -6.76 18.57 0.81
N SER A 142 -7.17 19.51 -0.02
CA SER A 142 -6.27 20.24 -0.93
C SER A 142 -5.16 21.00 -0.19
N ASP A 143 -5.44 21.51 1.02
CA ASP A 143 -4.44 22.22 1.82
C ASP A 143 -3.33 21.28 2.35
N ALA A 144 -3.70 20.07 2.80
CA ALA A 144 -2.74 19.07 3.22
C ALA A 144 -1.86 18.64 2.04
N ILE A 145 -2.46 18.44 0.86
CA ILE A 145 -1.75 18.08 -0.38
C ILE A 145 -0.74 19.16 -0.76
N LYS A 146 -1.16 20.43 -0.86
CA LYS A 146 -0.29 21.55 -1.24
C LYS A 146 0.87 21.77 -0.26
N LYS A 147 0.68 21.44 1.02
CA LYS A 147 1.71 21.54 2.07
C LYS A 147 2.66 20.35 2.12
N SER A 148 2.42 19.29 1.36
CA SER A 148 3.30 18.13 1.26
C SER A 148 4.29 18.27 0.11
N GLU A 149 5.50 17.74 0.27
CA GLU A 149 6.48 17.69 -0.82
C GLU A 149 6.07 16.64 -1.86
N ILE A 150 5.56 15.51 -1.39
CA ILE A 150 5.12 14.37 -2.22
C ILE A 150 3.79 13.86 -1.70
N ILE A 151 2.84 13.54 -2.61
CA ILE A 151 1.74 12.64 -2.29
C ILE A 151 2.10 11.22 -2.73
N PHE A 152 1.71 10.22 -1.93
CA PHE A 152 1.91 8.82 -2.24
C PHE A 152 0.56 8.11 -2.35
N LEU A 153 0.25 7.58 -3.53
CA LEU A 153 -1.03 7.01 -3.91
C LEU A 153 -1.00 5.48 -3.93
N GLU A 154 -2.16 4.86 -3.70
CA GLU A 154 -2.35 3.41 -3.65
C GLU A 154 -3.16 2.91 -4.85
N GLY A 155 -2.59 1.99 -5.63
CA GLY A 155 -3.29 1.41 -6.78
C GLY A 155 -4.56 0.65 -6.39
N TYR A 156 -4.60 0.01 -5.23
CA TYR A 156 -5.79 -0.67 -4.70
C TYR A 156 -7.02 0.22 -4.55
N LEU A 157 -6.84 1.53 -4.38
CA LEU A 157 -7.93 2.48 -4.23
C LEU A 157 -8.42 3.05 -5.57
N TRP A 158 -7.70 2.76 -6.67
CA TRP A 158 -8.06 3.25 -7.98
C TRP A 158 -9.26 2.47 -8.54
N ASP A 159 -10.44 3.06 -8.44
CA ASP A 159 -11.67 2.55 -9.04
C ASP A 159 -12.41 3.66 -9.79
N GLU A 160 -13.27 3.28 -10.70
CA GLU A 160 -14.14 4.23 -11.42
C GLU A 160 -15.11 4.92 -10.47
N GLY A 161 -15.43 6.15 -10.75
CA GLY A 161 -16.35 6.96 -9.96
C GLY A 161 -15.66 7.78 -8.87
N GLU A 162 -16.13 7.69 -7.63
CA GLU A 162 -15.72 8.58 -6.54
C GLU A 162 -14.25 8.47 -6.16
N PRO A 163 -13.66 7.27 -5.96
CA PRO A 163 -12.22 7.15 -5.65
C PRO A 163 -11.33 7.75 -6.75
N LYS A 164 -11.69 7.55 -8.01
CA LYS A 164 -10.95 8.13 -9.14
C LYS A 164 -10.98 9.66 -9.10
N LYS A 165 -12.13 10.29 -8.81
CA LYS A 165 -12.24 11.75 -8.67
C LYS A 165 -11.40 12.27 -7.51
N ALA A 166 -11.35 11.53 -6.38
CA ALA A 166 -10.48 11.86 -5.26
C ALA A 166 -9.00 11.87 -5.66
N PHE A 167 -8.56 10.88 -6.44
CA PHE A 167 -7.19 10.82 -6.96
C PHE A 167 -6.91 11.91 -7.98
N ASP A 168 -7.80 12.16 -8.94
CA ASP A 168 -7.66 13.26 -9.90
C ASP A 168 -7.50 14.60 -9.18
N LYS A 169 -8.30 14.86 -8.14
CA LYS A 169 -8.16 16.06 -7.30
C LYS A 169 -6.80 16.10 -6.60
N ALA A 170 -6.36 14.98 -6.03
CA ALA A 170 -5.07 14.90 -5.35
C ALA A 170 -3.91 15.18 -6.31
N ILE A 171 -3.87 14.52 -7.46
CA ILE A 171 -2.85 14.68 -8.50
C ILE A 171 -2.78 16.14 -8.99
N ASN A 172 -3.95 16.76 -9.24
CA ASN A 172 -4.02 18.13 -9.76
C ASN A 172 -3.58 19.21 -8.74
N ASN A 173 -3.53 18.89 -7.45
CA ASN A 173 -3.11 19.81 -6.39
C ASN A 173 -1.72 19.51 -5.81
N ALA A 174 -1.07 18.43 -6.23
CA ALA A 174 0.19 17.97 -5.68
C ALA A 174 1.41 18.70 -6.26
N ASN A 175 2.45 18.84 -5.45
CA ASN A 175 3.77 19.29 -5.90
C ASN A 175 4.51 18.16 -6.64
N LYS A 176 4.45 16.93 -6.11
CA LYS A 176 4.96 15.70 -6.72
C LYS A 176 4.04 14.53 -6.41
N VAL A 177 3.94 13.60 -7.36
CA VAL A 177 3.08 12.43 -7.25
C VAL A 177 3.90 11.15 -7.33
N ALA A 178 3.86 10.35 -6.27
CA ALA A 178 4.32 8.98 -6.26
C ALA A 178 3.11 8.03 -6.20
N MET A 179 3.22 6.86 -6.81
CA MET A 179 2.17 5.83 -6.74
C MET A 179 2.78 4.43 -6.71
N SER A 180 2.20 3.56 -5.89
CA SER A 180 2.41 2.11 -5.97
C SER A 180 1.35 1.51 -6.89
N LEU A 181 1.77 0.63 -7.82
CA LEU A 181 0.84 -0.12 -8.67
C LEU A 181 0.08 -1.20 -7.88
N SER A 182 0.55 -1.52 -6.67
CA SER A 182 -0.05 -2.33 -5.60
C SER A 182 -0.05 -3.83 -5.83
N ASP A 183 -0.67 -4.33 -6.88
CA ASP A 183 -0.56 -5.72 -7.35
C ASP A 183 -0.97 -5.89 -8.82
N GLN A 184 -0.69 -7.08 -9.35
CA GLN A 184 -0.99 -7.40 -10.73
C GLN A 184 -2.49 -7.32 -11.06
N PHE A 185 -3.39 -7.67 -10.11
CA PHE A 185 -4.85 -7.60 -10.34
C PHE A 185 -5.31 -6.15 -10.53
N CYS A 186 -4.73 -5.22 -9.80
CA CYS A 186 -5.00 -3.79 -10.00
C CYS A 186 -4.50 -3.32 -11.36
N VAL A 187 -3.29 -3.73 -11.74
CA VAL A 187 -2.71 -3.41 -13.04
C VAL A 187 -3.58 -3.95 -14.16
N ASP A 188 -3.95 -5.24 -14.13
CA ASP A 188 -4.71 -5.89 -15.20
C ASP A 188 -6.11 -5.26 -15.35
N ARG A 189 -6.76 -4.92 -14.23
CA ARG A 189 -8.08 -4.30 -14.21
C ARG A 189 -8.08 -2.86 -14.71
N HIS A 190 -7.03 -2.10 -14.40
CA HIS A 190 -6.95 -0.66 -14.67
C HIS A 190 -5.84 -0.28 -15.67
N LYS A 191 -5.34 -1.24 -16.43
CA LYS A 191 -4.14 -1.11 -17.27
C LYS A 191 -4.08 0.18 -18.10
N PRO A 192 -5.11 0.55 -18.91
CA PRO A 192 -5.05 1.79 -19.69
C PRO A 192 -4.92 3.05 -18.84
N HIS A 193 -5.59 3.07 -17.67
CA HIS A 193 -5.52 4.19 -16.75
C HIS A 193 -4.16 4.27 -16.06
N PHE A 194 -3.65 3.15 -15.54
CA PHE A 194 -2.34 3.11 -14.90
C PHE A 194 -1.22 3.46 -15.86
N LEU A 195 -1.29 2.97 -17.11
CA LEU A 195 -0.32 3.34 -18.13
C LEU A 195 -0.33 4.85 -18.39
N ASN A 196 -1.52 5.46 -18.54
CA ASN A 196 -1.64 6.91 -18.68
C ASN A 196 -1.09 7.67 -17.45
N LEU A 197 -1.33 7.20 -16.23
CA LEU A 197 -0.77 7.81 -15.03
C LEU A 197 0.75 7.76 -15.04
N VAL A 198 1.34 6.60 -15.27
CA VAL A 198 2.79 6.38 -15.33
C VAL A 198 3.43 7.25 -16.41
N GLN A 199 2.84 7.33 -17.59
CA GLN A 199 3.36 8.11 -18.69
C GLN A 199 3.24 9.62 -18.47
N ASN A 200 2.13 10.09 -17.89
CA ASN A 200 1.76 11.51 -18.00
C ASN A 200 1.63 12.23 -16.64
N LYS A 201 1.35 11.51 -15.52
CA LYS A 201 0.94 12.15 -14.28
C LYS A 201 1.87 11.89 -13.08
N LEU A 202 2.51 10.72 -13.02
CA LEU A 202 3.36 10.36 -11.90
C LEU A 202 4.77 10.89 -12.09
N ASP A 203 5.41 11.33 -11.02
CA ASP A 203 6.84 11.63 -10.94
C ASP A 203 7.62 10.38 -10.52
N ILE A 204 7.03 9.54 -9.64
CA ILE A 204 7.65 8.33 -9.12
C ILE A 204 6.64 7.18 -9.21
N THR A 205 7.04 6.08 -9.82
CA THR A 205 6.25 4.84 -9.88
C THR A 205 6.96 3.74 -9.09
N PHE A 206 6.25 3.11 -8.15
CA PHE A 206 6.67 1.89 -7.48
C PHE A 206 5.92 0.69 -8.04
N ALA A 207 6.65 -0.35 -8.38
CA ALA A 207 6.09 -1.61 -8.86
C ALA A 207 6.99 -2.78 -8.48
N ASN A 208 6.45 -3.99 -8.48
CA ASN A 208 7.28 -5.17 -8.60
C ASN A 208 7.49 -5.56 -10.07
N GLU A 209 8.38 -6.52 -10.33
CA GLU A 209 8.71 -6.98 -11.70
C GLU A 209 7.47 -7.47 -12.46
N GLN A 210 6.54 -8.16 -11.77
CA GLN A 210 5.31 -8.67 -12.40
C GLN A 210 4.32 -7.55 -12.75
N GLU A 211 4.12 -6.60 -11.86
CA GLU A 211 3.23 -5.47 -12.07
C GLU A 211 3.64 -4.61 -13.27
N ILE A 212 4.92 -4.21 -13.33
CA ILE A 212 5.40 -3.36 -14.43
C ILE A 212 5.47 -4.13 -15.74
N THR A 213 5.81 -5.41 -15.70
CA THR A 213 5.79 -6.29 -16.88
C THR A 213 4.37 -6.44 -17.44
N SER A 214 3.38 -6.67 -16.57
CA SER A 214 1.97 -6.73 -16.96
C SER A 214 1.48 -5.39 -17.51
N LEU A 215 1.87 -4.27 -16.89
CA LEU A 215 1.42 -2.94 -17.31
C LEU A 215 1.75 -2.64 -18.78
N ILE A 216 2.93 -3.04 -19.23
CA ILE A 216 3.44 -2.71 -20.58
C ILE A 216 3.52 -3.91 -21.52
N ASP A 217 2.98 -5.07 -21.14
CA ASP A 217 3.08 -6.34 -21.89
C ASP A 217 4.52 -6.72 -22.25
N ALA A 218 5.47 -6.42 -21.36
CA ALA A 218 6.88 -6.72 -21.60
C ALA A 218 7.16 -8.23 -21.61
N LYS A 219 8.04 -8.66 -22.51
CA LYS A 219 8.47 -10.06 -22.60
C LYS A 219 9.65 -10.40 -21.70
N ASN A 220 10.40 -9.38 -21.31
CA ASN A 220 11.59 -9.50 -20.45
C ASN A 220 11.85 -8.18 -19.72
N PHE A 221 12.78 -8.19 -18.77
CA PHE A 221 13.06 -7.02 -17.97
C PHE A 221 13.82 -5.91 -18.73
N ASP A 222 14.51 -6.23 -19.80
CA ASP A 222 15.19 -5.22 -20.63
C ASP A 222 14.16 -4.30 -21.34
N GLU A 223 13.00 -4.83 -21.69
CA GLU A 223 11.90 -4.02 -22.24
C GLU A 223 11.33 -3.07 -21.16
N VAL A 224 11.28 -3.50 -19.88
CA VAL A 224 10.90 -2.63 -18.75
C VAL A 224 11.91 -1.50 -18.56
N ILE A 225 13.22 -1.81 -18.64
CA ILE A 225 14.28 -0.79 -18.55
C ILE A 225 14.14 0.21 -19.69
N ASN A 226 13.98 -0.26 -20.92
CA ASN A 226 13.87 0.60 -22.11
C ASN A 226 12.64 1.50 -22.06
N PHE A 227 11.49 0.97 -21.67
CA PHE A 227 10.27 1.75 -21.46
C PHE A 227 10.49 2.83 -20.37
N SER A 228 11.05 2.45 -19.22
CA SER A 228 11.27 3.36 -18.10
C SER A 228 12.25 4.48 -18.44
N LYS A 229 13.29 4.22 -19.21
CA LYS A 229 14.23 5.25 -19.72
C LYS A 229 13.51 6.32 -20.55
N GLN A 230 12.60 5.90 -21.43
CA GLN A 230 11.85 6.80 -22.30
C GLN A 230 10.90 7.74 -21.53
N LEU A 231 10.41 7.32 -20.36
CA LEU A 231 9.52 8.12 -19.52
C LEU A 231 10.20 9.38 -18.97
N LYS A 232 11.52 9.36 -18.77
CA LYS A 232 12.29 10.43 -18.09
C LYS A 232 11.71 10.78 -16.71
N LYS A 233 11.20 9.79 -16.02
CA LYS A 233 10.58 9.83 -14.70
C LYS A 233 11.14 8.68 -13.87
N LEU A 234 11.05 8.79 -12.55
CA LEU A 234 11.61 7.78 -11.66
C LEU A 234 10.68 6.56 -11.58
N VAL A 235 11.17 5.42 -12.06
CA VAL A 235 10.52 4.12 -11.93
C VAL A 235 11.37 3.26 -11.00
N VAL A 236 10.76 2.74 -9.94
CA VAL A 236 11.42 1.92 -8.92
C VAL A 236 10.79 0.54 -8.92
N VAL A 237 11.56 -0.48 -9.24
CA VAL A 237 11.08 -1.84 -9.43
C VAL A 237 11.73 -2.78 -8.42
N THR A 238 10.92 -3.43 -7.58
CA THR A 238 11.36 -4.53 -6.72
C THR A 238 11.32 -5.85 -7.48
N ARG A 239 12.33 -6.71 -7.28
CA ARG A 239 12.53 -7.92 -8.07
C ARG A 239 12.76 -9.16 -7.20
N GLY A 240 12.19 -9.17 -6.00
CA GLY A 240 12.35 -10.26 -5.04
C GLY A 240 13.83 -10.53 -4.73
N GLU A 241 14.29 -11.77 -4.92
CA GLU A 241 15.66 -12.17 -4.66
C GLU A 241 16.71 -11.51 -5.57
N LYS A 242 16.27 -10.88 -6.67
CA LYS A 242 17.14 -10.12 -7.57
C LYS A 242 17.38 -8.67 -7.08
N GLY A 243 16.78 -8.28 -5.94
CA GLY A 243 16.92 -6.95 -5.35
C GLY A 243 15.94 -5.92 -5.93
N ALA A 244 16.42 -4.72 -6.22
CA ALA A 244 15.61 -3.62 -6.74
C ALA A 244 16.40 -2.74 -7.71
N VAL A 245 15.69 -2.10 -8.62
CA VAL A 245 16.24 -1.22 -9.66
C VAL A 245 15.49 0.11 -9.66
N ALA A 246 16.19 1.20 -9.75
CA ALA A 246 15.63 2.54 -9.98
C ALA A 246 16.12 3.05 -11.34
N ILE A 247 15.19 3.52 -12.17
CA ILE A 247 15.44 4.00 -13.53
C ILE A 247 14.92 5.44 -13.62
N ASN A 248 15.78 6.37 -14.05
CA ASN A 248 15.42 7.78 -14.27
C ASN A 248 16.12 8.31 -15.53
N GLY A 249 15.43 8.33 -16.65
CA GLY A 249 16.05 8.56 -17.95
C GLY A 249 17.16 7.53 -18.22
N GLU A 250 18.37 7.97 -18.53
CA GLU A 250 19.48 7.05 -18.80
C GLU A 250 20.13 6.46 -17.52
N GLU A 251 19.85 7.03 -16.35
CA GLU A 251 20.37 6.51 -15.09
C GLU A 251 19.63 5.22 -14.70
N VAL A 252 20.38 4.13 -14.56
CA VAL A 252 19.88 2.83 -14.06
C VAL A 252 20.74 2.44 -12.87
N VAL A 253 20.13 2.37 -11.69
CA VAL A 253 20.82 2.04 -10.44
C VAL A 253 20.21 0.79 -9.85
N GLU A 254 21.05 -0.18 -9.51
CA GLU A 254 20.64 -1.45 -8.91
C GLU A 254 21.10 -1.57 -7.46
N SER A 255 20.29 -2.26 -6.66
CA SER A 255 20.63 -2.67 -5.30
C SER A 255 20.29 -4.14 -5.11
N GLY A 256 21.23 -4.90 -4.54
CA GLY A 256 20.97 -6.28 -4.16
C GLY A 256 20.11 -6.40 -2.90
N ILE A 257 19.96 -7.65 -2.44
CA ILE A 257 19.24 -8.02 -1.21
C ILE A 257 20.18 -8.12 -0.01
N GLN A 258 19.61 -8.05 1.19
CA GLN A 258 20.28 -8.54 2.40
C GLN A 258 20.24 -10.08 2.41
N LYS A 259 21.38 -10.70 2.74
CA LYS A 259 21.52 -12.16 2.79
C LYS A 259 21.25 -12.70 4.20
N ASN A 260 20.97 -13.99 4.30
CA ASN A 260 20.81 -14.73 5.55
C ASN A 260 19.66 -14.22 6.45
N LEU A 261 18.56 -13.78 5.83
CA LEU A 261 17.36 -13.36 6.56
C LEU A 261 16.52 -14.59 6.95
N LYS A 262 15.94 -14.55 8.14
CA LYS A 262 14.90 -15.50 8.55
C LYS A 262 13.56 -14.94 8.08
N ILE A 263 13.10 -15.34 6.91
CA ILE A 263 11.80 -14.91 6.38
C ILE A 263 10.68 -15.55 7.22
N VAL A 264 9.80 -14.71 7.76
CA VAL A 264 8.64 -15.10 8.56
C VAL A 264 7.34 -14.75 7.82
N ASP A 265 7.28 -13.55 7.21
CA ASP A 265 6.08 -13.03 6.57
C ASP A 265 6.47 -11.98 5.52
N LEU A 266 6.01 -12.15 4.29
CA LEU A 266 6.29 -11.21 3.20
C LEU A 266 5.33 -10.00 3.16
N THR A 267 4.31 -9.96 4.03
CA THR A 267 3.33 -8.87 4.10
C THR A 267 4.03 -7.54 4.41
N GLY A 268 3.74 -6.52 3.61
CA GLY A 268 4.31 -5.19 3.79
C GLY A 268 5.74 -5.01 3.25
N ALA A 269 6.34 -6.04 2.64
CA ALA A 269 7.69 -5.93 2.06
C ALA A 269 7.80 -4.76 1.06
N GLY A 270 6.84 -4.66 0.14
CA GLY A 270 6.74 -3.57 -0.83
C GLY A 270 6.44 -2.22 -0.18
N ASP A 271 5.55 -2.23 0.83
CA ASP A 271 5.15 -1.02 1.57
C ASP A 271 6.35 -0.39 2.28
N LEU A 272 7.11 -1.21 3.01
CA LEU A 272 8.28 -0.76 3.75
C LEU A 272 9.48 -0.47 2.84
N PHE A 273 9.58 -1.16 1.69
CA PHE A 273 10.54 -0.78 0.66
C PHE A 273 10.26 0.64 0.15
N ALA A 274 9.00 0.94 -0.22
CA ALA A 274 8.61 2.27 -0.66
C ALA A 274 8.84 3.33 0.44
N ALA A 275 8.56 3.00 1.71
CA ALA A 275 8.84 3.87 2.86
C ALA A 275 10.33 4.25 2.95
N GLY A 276 11.23 3.27 2.94
CA GLY A 276 12.67 3.51 3.02
C GLY A 276 13.20 4.29 1.82
N PHE A 277 12.73 3.95 0.61
CA PHE A 277 13.10 4.68 -0.60
C PHE A 277 12.65 6.14 -0.57
N LEU A 278 11.37 6.39 -0.27
CA LEU A 278 10.81 7.73 -0.20
C LEU A 278 11.45 8.57 0.91
N HIS A 279 11.76 7.97 2.08
CA HIS A 279 12.55 8.63 3.12
C HIS A 279 13.89 9.13 2.56
N GLY A 280 14.65 8.26 1.90
CA GLY A 280 15.90 8.66 1.27
C GLY A 280 15.73 9.79 0.24
N TYR A 281 14.72 9.66 -0.60
CA TYR A 281 14.44 10.61 -1.68
C TYR A 281 14.10 12.01 -1.17
N VAL A 282 13.20 12.16 -0.18
CA VAL A 282 12.85 13.48 0.38
C VAL A 282 13.97 14.08 1.21
N ASN A 283 14.92 13.26 1.68
CA ASN A 283 16.14 13.70 2.36
C ASN A 283 17.31 13.86 1.39
N LYS A 284 17.06 13.81 0.06
CA LYS A 284 18.03 14.10 -1.00
C LYS A 284 19.24 13.17 -0.99
N LEU A 285 19.07 11.94 -0.57
CA LEU A 285 20.10 10.90 -0.68
C LEU A 285 20.29 10.51 -2.15
N LEU A 286 21.43 9.93 -2.48
CA LEU A 286 21.69 9.38 -3.80
C LEU A 286 20.73 8.21 -4.08
N THR A 287 20.36 7.98 -5.34
CA THR A 287 19.43 6.92 -5.77
C THR A 287 19.82 5.56 -5.20
N LYS A 288 21.12 5.25 -5.17
CA LYS A 288 21.63 3.99 -4.60
C LYS A 288 21.36 3.87 -3.09
N GLU A 289 21.46 4.98 -2.37
CA GLU A 289 21.20 5.03 -0.93
C GLU A 289 19.69 4.91 -0.65
N CYS A 290 18.84 5.52 -1.49
CA CYS A 290 17.40 5.35 -1.43
C CYS A 290 16.99 3.87 -1.60
N LEU A 291 17.54 3.18 -2.62
CA LEU A 291 17.34 1.75 -2.83
C LEU A 291 17.80 0.92 -1.62
N LYS A 292 18.97 1.24 -1.07
CA LYS A 292 19.51 0.57 0.11
C LYS A 292 18.57 0.73 1.32
N LYS A 293 18.06 1.95 1.56
CA LYS A 293 17.09 2.22 2.64
C LYS A 293 15.79 1.44 2.44
N GLY A 294 15.27 1.37 1.20
CA GLY A 294 14.13 0.54 0.86
C GLY A 294 14.39 -0.94 1.18
N THR A 295 15.53 -1.48 0.75
CA THR A 295 15.93 -2.87 1.03
C THR A 295 16.08 -3.12 2.53
N GLU A 296 16.65 -2.20 3.30
CA GLU A 296 16.79 -2.30 4.76
C GLU A 296 15.44 -2.43 5.46
N MET A 297 14.49 -1.57 5.11
CA MET A 297 13.14 -1.56 5.70
C MET A 297 12.35 -2.81 5.32
N SER A 298 12.36 -3.20 4.05
CA SER A 298 11.75 -4.43 3.56
C SER A 298 12.35 -5.66 4.27
N SER A 299 13.67 -5.73 4.39
CA SER A 299 14.37 -6.84 5.06
C SER A 299 14.03 -6.95 6.54
N LYS A 300 13.77 -5.84 7.22
CA LYS A 300 13.33 -5.87 8.64
C LYS A 300 11.93 -6.42 8.78
N VAL A 301 10.97 -5.92 7.99
CA VAL A 301 9.57 -6.30 8.12
C VAL A 301 9.32 -7.76 7.80
N ILE A 302 10.00 -8.33 6.82
CA ILE A 302 9.79 -9.74 6.45
C ILE A 302 10.31 -10.76 7.48
N GLN A 303 11.01 -10.32 8.51
CA GLN A 303 11.50 -11.17 9.61
C GLN A 303 10.54 -11.24 10.80
N GLN A 304 9.39 -10.61 10.71
CA GLN A 304 8.36 -10.61 11.73
C GLN A 304 6.97 -10.75 11.13
N ILE A 305 5.97 -10.91 11.98
CA ILE A 305 4.58 -11.06 11.57
C ILE A 305 3.93 -9.67 11.39
N GLY A 306 3.36 -9.42 10.20
CA GLY A 306 2.62 -8.18 9.88
C GLY A 306 3.42 -7.20 9.05
N ALA A 307 2.74 -6.14 8.60
CA ALA A 307 3.25 -5.18 7.62
C ALA A 307 3.95 -3.96 8.23
N ARG A 308 4.19 -3.92 9.54
CA ARG A 308 4.79 -2.77 10.25
C ARG A 308 5.92 -3.23 11.18
N LEU A 309 6.89 -2.35 11.41
CA LEU A 309 8.02 -2.60 12.32
C LEU A 309 7.63 -2.33 13.78
#